data_a1322a9ae134e3f6e2e249e06056df20
#
_entry.id   a1322a9ae134e3f6e2e249e06056df20
#
_cell.length_a   1.000
_cell.length_b   1.000
_cell.length_c   1.000
_cell.angle_alpha   90.00
_cell.angle_beta   90.00
_cell.angle_gamma   90.00
#
_symmetry.space_group_name_H-M   'P 1'
#
loop_
_entity.id
_entity.type
_entity.pdbx_description
1 polymer ?
#
loop_
_entity_poly.entity_id
_entity_poly.type
_entity_poly.pdbx_seq_one_letter_code
_entity_poly.pdbx_strand_id
1 'polypeptide(L)'
;MRALRFELKGETAFFKKPDVNVYAYFTYSHIHKVALYGLFGAIIGLGGYSQQYERNHPLTSNRRKNSEIKAVFPEFYEVFRDTSVCIVPHGDRGYFAKKIQIFNNTVGYASQEVGGVLNVREQWLEHPHWTIYVAEDEGIPQPVFDRLADYILHSKAEYCPYLGKNDHPASLTQPALVELEKPTNPPLYIDSLHRSESIRYDQEGGVKGGLQSFFKEFMPVGLNDANNGYMLEPLVFTNHEIDADTLQETDWERLYLDGERTLYFI
;
A
#
# COMPACT_ATOMS: atom_id res chain seq x y z
N MET A 1 17.65 -11.04 -6.64
CA MET A 1 16.24 -11.35 -6.26
C MET A 1 15.34 -10.99 -7.41
N ARG A 2 14.45 -11.88 -7.85
CA ARG A 2 13.46 -11.55 -8.87
C ARG A 2 12.28 -10.78 -8.26
N ALA A 3 11.74 -9.81 -8.97
CA ALA A 3 10.59 -9.03 -8.54
C ALA A 3 9.68 -8.69 -9.72
N LEU A 4 8.38 -8.57 -9.46
CA LEU A 4 7.43 -7.99 -10.38
C LEU A 4 7.42 -6.47 -10.17
N ARG A 5 7.74 -5.70 -11.20
CA ARG A 5 7.73 -4.23 -11.21
C ARG A 5 6.63 -3.72 -12.11
N PHE A 6 5.92 -2.69 -11.70
CA PHE A 6 4.96 -1.96 -12.54
C PHE A 6 4.75 -0.54 -12.03
N GLU A 7 4.27 0.34 -12.88
CA GLU A 7 3.81 1.67 -12.48
C GLU A 7 2.33 1.61 -12.11
N LEU A 8 1.99 2.21 -10.98
CA LEU A 8 0.63 2.34 -10.45
C LEU A 8 0.24 3.82 -10.44
N LYS A 9 -0.84 4.16 -11.15
CA LYS A 9 -1.29 5.54 -11.36
C LYS A 9 -2.80 5.66 -11.21
N GLY A 10 -3.27 6.87 -10.96
CA GLY A 10 -4.67 7.24 -11.05
C GLY A 10 -4.85 8.75 -11.21
N GLU A 11 -6.02 9.17 -11.68
CA GLU A 11 -6.39 10.59 -11.67
C GLU A 11 -6.53 11.10 -10.23
N THR A 12 -7.09 10.26 -9.38
CA THR A 12 -7.24 10.52 -7.94
C THR A 12 -7.05 9.24 -7.13
N ALA A 13 -6.79 9.39 -5.81
CA ALA A 13 -6.80 8.26 -4.86
C ALA A 13 -7.33 8.70 -3.50
N PHE A 14 -7.90 7.75 -2.75
CA PHE A 14 -8.37 7.99 -1.41
C PHE A 14 -8.11 6.79 -0.49
N PHE A 15 -7.01 6.84 0.24
CA PHE A 15 -6.65 5.86 1.26
C PHE A 15 -7.06 6.38 2.64
N LYS A 16 -8.32 6.17 2.98
CA LYS A 16 -8.93 6.75 4.18
C LYS A 16 -8.16 6.40 5.44
N LYS A 17 -7.78 7.44 6.22
CA LYS A 17 -7.29 7.27 7.58
C LYS A 17 -8.41 6.82 8.51
N PRO A 18 -8.11 5.95 9.49
CA PRO A 18 -9.12 5.45 10.44
C PRO A 18 -9.60 6.51 11.43
N ASP A 19 -8.94 7.66 11.48
CA ASP A 19 -9.25 8.73 12.42
C ASP A 19 -10.69 9.22 12.25
N VAL A 20 -11.38 9.35 13.37
CA VAL A 20 -12.73 9.94 13.40
C VAL A 20 -12.61 11.45 13.22
N ASN A 21 -13.19 11.97 12.15
CA ASN A 21 -13.21 13.39 11.89
C ASN A 21 -14.61 13.86 11.51
N VAL A 22 -15.07 14.91 12.18
CA VAL A 22 -16.41 15.49 11.96
C VAL A 22 -16.45 16.32 10.67
N TYR A 23 -15.30 16.87 10.23
CA TYR A 23 -15.29 17.80 9.10
C TYR A 23 -14.98 17.15 7.75
N ALA A 24 -13.99 16.25 7.71
CA ALA A 24 -13.55 15.62 6.48
C ALA A 24 -12.85 14.29 6.78
N TYR A 25 -12.93 13.36 5.85
CA TYR A 25 -12.12 12.15 5.87
C TYR A 25 -10.79 12.42 5.19
N PHE A 26 -9.69 12.21 5.90
CA PHE A 26 -8.34 12.41 5.39
C PHE A 26 -7.78 11.14 4.74
N THR A 27 -6.90 11.34 3.74
CA THR A 27 -6.18 10.28 3.06
C THR A 27 -4.76 10.15 3.60
N TYR A 28 -4.20 8.94 3.57
CA TYR A 28 -2.75 8.77 3.59
C TYR A 28 -2.13 9.43 2.37
N SER A 29 -0.87 9.86 2.49
CA SER A 29 -0.16 10.58 1.41
C SER A 29 0.35 9.65 0.31
N HIS A 30 0.48 8.36 0.63
CA HIS A 30 0.87 7.32 -0.33
C HIS A 30 -0.01 6.09 -0.16
N ILE A 31 -0.01 5.25 -1.21
CA ILE A 31 -0.55 3.90 -1.06
C ILE A 31 0.26 3.16 0.00
N HIS A 32 -0.41 2.42 0.85
CA HIS A 32 0.21 1.66 1.91
C HIS A 32 0.16 0.14 1.64
N LYS A 33 0.99 -0.62 2.34
CA LYS A 33 1.18 -2.06 2.16
C LYS A 33 -0.15 -2.83 2.15
N VAL A 34 -1.04 -2.58 3.10
CA VAL A 34 -2.35 -3.27 3.19
C VAL A 34 -3.25 -2.93 2.00
N ALA A 35 -3.23 -1.68 1.50
CA ALA A 35 -4.00 -1.29 0.32
C ALA A 35 -3.48 -1.97 -0.96
N LEU A 36 -2.15 -2.13 -1.08
CA LEU A 36 -1.54 -2.91 -2.16
C LEU A 36 -2.00 -4.37 -2.13
N TYR A 37 -2.04 -5.00 -0.96
CA TYR A 37 -2.53 -6.36 -0.82
C TYR A 37 -3.99 -6.51 -1.24
N GLY A 38 -4.83 -5.53 -0.87
CA GLY A 38 -6.22 -5.49 -1.34
C GLY A 38 -6.34 -5.35 -2.86
N LEU A 39 -5.48 -4.53 -3.47
CA LEU A 39 -5.39 -4.36 -4.92
C LEU A 39 -4.92 -5.65 -5.61
N PHE A 40 -3.90 -6.31 -5.09
CA PHE A 40 -3.42 -7.61 -5.61
C PHE A 40 -4.51 -8.69 -5.49
N GLY A 41 -5.19 -8.74 -4.33
CA GLY A 41 -6.31 -9.64 -4.11
C GLY A 41 -7.45 -9.42 -5.12
N ALA A 42 -7.79 -8.17 -5.41
CA ALA A 42 -8.79 -7.85 -6.43
C ALA A 42 -8.35 -8.28 -7.83
N ILE A 43 -7.08 -8.09 -8.19
CA ILE A 43 -6.54 -8.48 -9.49
C ILE A 43 -6.67 -10.00 -9.68
N ILE A 44 -6.30 -10.81 -8.70
CA ILE A 44 -6.33 -12.27 -8.83
C ILE A 44 -7.58 -12.94 -8.22
N GLY A 45 -8.58 -12.17 -7.80
CA GLY A 45 -9.89 -12.67 -7.38
C GLY A 45 -9.95 -13.28 -5.98
N LEU A 46 -9.12 -12.81 -5.03
CA LEU A 46 -9.20 -13.26 -3.64
C LEU A 46 -10.31 -12.53 -2.88
N GLY A 47 -10.90 -13.22 -1.89
CA GLY A 47 -11.98 -12.69 -1.07
C GLY A 47 -11.54 -11.56 -0.13
N GLY A 48 -12.41 -10.56 0.00
CA GLY A 48 -12.28 -9.43 0.91
C GLY A 48 -13.05 -9.61 2.22
N TYR A 49 -13.35 -8.47 2.88
CA TYR A 49 -14.04 -8.44 4.17
C TYR A 49 -15.49 -9.00 4.10
N SER A 50 -16.20 -8.79 2.99
CA SER A 50 -17.55 -9.34 2.82
C SER A 50 -17.54 -10.87 2.83
N GLN A 51 -16.62 -11.47 2.10
CA GLN A 51 -16.44 -12.93 2.05
C GLN A 51 -15.96 -13.49 3.40
N GLN A 52 -15.07 -12.77 4.11
CA GLN A 52 -14.69 -13.12 5.48
C GLN A 52 -15.92 -13.13 6.42
N TYR A 53 -16.75 -12.10 6.32
CA TYR A 53 -17.98 -12.00 7.11
C TYR A 53 -18.93 -13.16 6.82
N GLU A 54 -19.16 -13.50 5.55
CA GLU A 54 -20.03 -14.62 5.12
C GLU A 54 -19.50 -15.98 5.59
N ARG A 55 -18.17 -16.20 5.51
CA ARG A 55 -17.52 -17.41 6.06
C ARG A 55 -17.77 -17.54 7.57
N ASN A 56 -17.66 -16.43 8.29
CA ASN A 56 -17.82 -16.40 9.74
C ASN A 56 -19.30 -16.46 10.20
N HIS A 57 -20.25 -16.13 9.30
CA HIS A 57 -21.69 -16.03 9.58
C HIS A 57 -22.52 -16.73 8.49
N PRO A 58 -22.39 -18.05 8.30
CA PRO A 58 -23.12 -18.77 7.26
C PRO A 58 -24.65 -18.70 7.51
N LEU A 59 -25.42 -18.38 6.46
CA LEU A 59 -26.87 -18.21 6.51
C LEU A 59 -27.61 -19.52 6.82
N THR A 60 -27.01 -20.68 6.55
CA THR A 60 -27.56 -22.01 6.83
C THR A 60 -27.00 -22.57 8.11
N SER A 61 -27.63 -22.23 9.23
CA SER A 61 -27.16 -22.70 10.53
C SER A 61 -27.75 -24.07 10.90
N ASN A 62 -27.00 -25.10 10.69
CA ASN A 62 -26.97 -26.20 11.67
C ASN A 62 -26.05 -25.73 12.82
N ARG A 63 -26.60 -24.91 13.71
CA ARG A 63 -25.89 -24.25 14.85
C ARG A 63 -25.14 -25.20 15.80
N ARG A 64 -25.20 -26.53 15.59
CA ARG A 64 -24.62 -27.52 16.49
C ARG A 64 -23.33 -28.20 16.00
N LYS A 65 -22.78 -27.84 14.82
CA LYS A 65 -21.60 -28.53 14.27
C LYS A 65 -20.42 -27.66 13.88
N ASN A 66 -20.46 -26.33 14.00
CA ASN A 66 -19.33 -25.49 13.57
C ASN A 66 -18.47 -25.07 14.75
N SER A 67 -17.56 -25.99 15.13
CA SER A 67 -16.26 -25.62 15.71
C SER A 67 -15.26 -25.27 14.60
N GLU A 68 -15.72 -24.78 13.45
CA GLU A 68 -14.82 -24.31 12.40
C GLU A 68 -14.10 -23.05 12.90
N ILE A 69 -12.77 -23.06 12.79
CA ILE A 69 -11.92 -21.93 13.09
C ILE A 69 -12.41 -20.74 12.25
N LYS A 70 -12.86 -19.68 12.91
CA LYS A 70 -13.26 -18.46 12.21
C LYS A 70 -12.06 -17.88 11.45
N ALA A 71 -12.28 -17.43 10.22
CA ALA A 71 -11.27 -16.71 9.45
C ALA A 71 -10.93 -15.41 10.18
N VAL A 72 -9.70 -15.28 10.68
CA VAL A 72 -9.24 -14.10 11.42
C VAL A 72 -9.11 -12.92 10.46
N PHE A 73 -8.55 -13.16 9.28
CA PHE A 73 -8.32 -12.14 8.26
C PHE A 73 -9.12 -12.40 6.97
N PRO A 74 -9.34 -11.36 6.13
CA PRO A 74 -9.80 -11.56 4.77
C PRO A 74 -8.74 -12.32 3.95
N GLU A 75 -9.19 -13.10 2.97
CA GLU A 75 -8.34 -14.01 2.20
C GLU A 75 -7.14 -13.31 1.54
N PHE A 76 -7.37 -12.12 0.95
CA PHE A 76 -6.28 -11.36 0.33
C PHE A 76 -5.15 -11.06 1.33
N TYR A 77 -5.50 -10.77 2.58
CA TYR A 77 -4.50 -10.46 3.59
C TYR A 77 -3.80 -11.72 4.10
N GLU A 78 -4.53 -12.83 4.29
CA GLU A 78 -3.91 -14.12 4.66
C GLU A 78 -2.87 -14.56 3.65
N VAL A 79 -3.13 -14.32 2.35
CA VAL A 79 -2.23 -14.71 1.26
C VAL A 79 -1.02 -13.80 1.14
N PHE A 80 -1.19 -12.48 1.32
CA PHE A 80 -0.14 -11.50 1.03
C PHE A 80 0.57 -10.91 2.26
N ARG A 81 0.11 -11.17 3.50
CA ARG A 81 0.59 -10.47 4.71
C ARG A 81 2.11 -10.47 4.90
N ASP A 82 2.78 -11.54 4.47
CA ASP A 82 4.22 -11.71 4.61
C ASP A 82 5.00 -11.29 3.35
N THR A 83 4.30 -10.89 2.28
CA THR A 83 4.90 -10.47 1.00
C THR A 83 5.66 -9.16 1.17
N SER A 84 6.90 -9.14 0.69
CA SER A 84 7.73 -7.93 0.67
C SER A 84 7.36 -7.06 -0.54
N VAL A 85 7.10 -5.77 -0.32
CA VAL A 85 6.82 -4.80 -1.36
C VAL A 85 7.70 -3.57 -1.24
N CYS A 86 8.02 -2.95 -2.36
CA CYS A 86 8.71 -1.67 -2.37
C CYS A 86 7.84 -0.64 -3.11
N ILE A 87 7.78 0.57 -2.57
CA ILE A 87 6.95 1.67 -3.07
C ILE A 87 7.85 2.85 -3.36
N VAL A 88 8.01 3.20 -4.64
CA VAL A 88 8.79 4.36 -5.09
C VAL A 88 7.82 5.46 -5.49
N PRO A 89 7.63 6.51 -4.68
CA PRO A 89 6.79 7.64 -5.04
C PRO A 89 7.41 8.46 -6.17
N HIS A 90 6.59 8.87 -7.12
CA HIS A 90 6.92 9.88 -8.14
C HIS A 90 6.32 11.24 -7.78
N GLY A 91 6.34 12.20 -8.72
CA GLY A 91 5.85 13.56 -8.47
C GLY A 91 6.95 14.50 -8.01
N ASP A 92 6.58 15.59 -7.35
CA ASP A 92 7.56 16.53 -6.84
C ASP A 92 8.21 16.01 -5.55
N ARG A 93 9.35 15.32 -5.69
CA ARG A 93 10.09 14.72 -4.57
C ARG A 93 9.18 13.79 -3.72
N GLY A 94 8.34 13.02 -4.39
CA GLY A 94 7.39 12.10 -3.77
C GLY A 94 6.10 12.75 -3.25
N TYR A 95 5.92 14.05 -3.39
CA TYR A 95 4.71 14.74 -2.98
C TYR A 95 3.63 14.68 -4.06
N PHE A 96 2.40 14.39 -3.64
CA PHE A 96 1.19 14.49 -4.46
C PHE A 96 0.30 15.60 -3.89
N ALA A 97 -0.24 16.44 -4.78
CA ALA A 97 -1.21 17.44 -4.39
C ALA A 97 -2.46 16.79 -3.78
N LYS A 98 -3.10 17.50 -2.86
CA LYS A 98 -4.33 17.04 -2.21
C LYS A 98 -5.43 18.07 -2.40
N LYS A 99 -6.64 17.58 -2.70
CA LYS A 99 -7.84 18.43 -2.77
C LYS A 99 -8.90 17.93 -1.80
N ILE A 100 -9.78 18.85 -1.35
CA ILE A 100 -11.00 18.49 -0.64
C ILE A 100 -12.11 18.38 -1.68
N GLN A 101 -12.68 17.20 -1.80
CA GLN A 101 -13.87 16.93 -2.60
C GLN A 101 -15.10 16.93 -1.69
N ILE A 102 -16.13 17.65 -2.09
CA ILE A 102 -17.41 17.70 -1.39
C ILE A 102 -18.47 17.11 -2.30
N PHE A 103 -19.23 16.18 -1.78
CA PHE A 103 -20.36 15.58 -2.50
C PHE A 103 -21.50 15.26 -1.53
N ASN A 104 -22.70 15.13 -2.10
CA ASN A 104 -23.91 14.82 -1.34
C ASN A 104 -24.15 13.31 -1.40
N ASN A 105 -24.39 12.72 -0.23
CA ASN A 105 -24.89 11.36 -0.14
C ASN A 105 -26.39 11.41 0.25
N THR A 106 -27.25 10.79 -0.55
CA THR A 106 -28.71 10.79 -0.37
C THR A 106 -29.25 9.37 -0.21
N VAL A 107 -28.42 8.37 -0.03
CA VAL A 107 -28.77 6.94 0.02
C VAL A 107 -28.68 6.39 1.45
N GLY A 108 -29.59 5.49 1.81
CA GLY A 108 -29.60 4.81 3.09
C GLY A 108 -29.78 5.77 4.27
N TYR A 109 -28.92 5.69 5.27
CA TYR A 109 -28.99 6.57 6.43
C TYR A 109 -28.81 8.04 6.10
N ALA A 110 -28.07 8.37 5.03
CA ALA A 110 -27.87 9.74 4.60
C ALA A 110 -29.18 10.45 4.23
N SER A 111 -30.20 9.71 3.78
CA SER A 111 -31.53 10.27 3.48
C SER A 111 -32.34 10.64 4.72
N GLN A 112 -31.89 10.21 5.92
CA GLN A 112 -32.53 10.52 7.20
C GLN A 112 -31.97 11.78 7.87
N GLU A 113 -30.89 12.34 7.33
CA GLU A 113 -30.34 13.60 7.78
C GLU A 113 -31.31 14.78 7.51
N VAL A 114 -31.13 15.86 8.27
CA VAL A 114 -31.92 17.07 8.08
C VAL A 114 -31.79 17.58 6.64
N GLY A 115 -32.88 17.62 5.91
CA GLY A 115 -32.89 17.94 4.48
C GLY A 115 -32.70 16.73 3.55
N GLY A 116 -32.59 15.50 4.08
CA GLY A 116 -32.45 14.28 3.29
C GLY A 116 -31.10 14.12 2.59
N VAL A 117 -30.08 14.86 3.02
CA VAL A 117 -28.75 14.90 2.38
C VAL A 117 -27.67 14.93 3.44
N LEU A 118 -26.69 14.03 3.31
CA LEU A 118 -25.45 14.07 4.05
C LEU A 118 -24.33 14.66 3.19
N ASN A 119 -23.77 15.79 3.59
CA ASN A 119 -22.61 16.38 2.95
C ASN A 119 -21.35 15.63 3.38
N VAL A 120 -20.72 14.94 2.46
CA VAL A 120 -19.45 14.22 2.70
C VAL A 120 -18.31 15.05 2.16
N ARG A 121 -17.24 15.17 2.96
CA ARG A 121 -15.98 15.80 2.56
C ARG A 121 -14.86 14.78 2.66
N GLU A 122 -14.13 14.62 1.58
CA GLU A 122 -12.99 13.72 1.49
C GLU A 122 -11.77 14.47 0.95
N GLN A 123 -10.61 14.20 1.52
CA GLN A 123 -9.34 14.68 0.99
C GLN A 123 -8.79 13.64 0.02
N TRP A 124 -8.67 13.97 -1.25
CA TRP A 124 -8.16 13.07 -2.28
C TRP A 124 -6.74 13.46 -2.71
N LEU A 125 -5.92 12.46 -3.07
CA LEU A 125 -4.68 12.68 -3.80
C LEU A 125 -5.01 13.00 -5.26
N GLU A 126 -4.24 13.91 -5.87
CA GLU A 126 -4.35 14.26 -7.28
C GLU A 126 -3.17 13.68 -8.05
N HIS A 127 -3.46 13.02 -9.16
CA HIS A 127 -2.50 12.39 -10.07
C HIS A 127 -1.41 11.57 -9.36
N PRO A 128 -1.76 10.70 -8.40
CA PRO A 128 -0.78 9.87 -7.71
C PRO A 128 -0.11 8.89 -8.68
N HIS A 129 1.20 8.69 -8.47
CA HIS A 129 2.00 7.83 -9.31
C HIS A 129 3.13 7.18 -8.50
N TRP A 130 3.21 5.85 -8.54
CA TRP A 130 4.24 5.06 -7.88
C TRP A 130 4.82 4.02 -8.84
N THR A 131 6.09 3.65 -8.66
CA THR A 131 6.59 2.36 -9.10
C THR A 131 6.47 1.39 -7.94
N ILE A 132 5.83 0.26 -8.18
CA ILE A 132 5.63 -0.81 -7.21
C ILE A 132 6.51 -1.99 -7.59
N TYR A 133 7.16 -2.58 -6.58
CA TYR A 133 7.85 -3.86 -6.71
C TYR A 133 7.23 -4.85 -5.74
N VAL A 134 7.02 -6.07 -6.21
CA VAL A 134 6.59 -7.22 -5.41
C VAL A 134 7.71 -8.23 -5.47
N ALA A 135 8.32 -8.55 -4.34
CA ALA A 135 9.41 -9.51 -4.28
C ALA A 135 8.90 -10.93 -4.55
N GLU A 136 9.68 -11.71 -5.26
CA GLU A 136 9.53 -13.15 -5.34
C GLU A 136 10.45 -13.78 -4.28
N ASP A 137 9.91 -13.88 -3.07
CA ASP A 137 10.61 -14.39 -1.89
C ASP A 137 9.71 -15.40 -1.14
N GLU A 138 10.17 -15.85 0.02
CA GLU A 138 9.44 -16.81 0.85
C GLU A 138 8.14 -16.25 1.44
N GLY A 139 7.94 -14.93 1.40
CA GLY A 139 6.75 -14.25 1.91
C GLY A 139 5.53 -14.37 1.00
N ILE A 140 5.69 -14.87 -0.23
CA ILE A 140 4.61 -15.11 -1.18
C ILE A 140 4.68 -16.53 -1.75
N PRO A 141 3.59 -17.33 -1.69
CA PRO A 141 3.58 -18.63 -2.34
C PRO A 141 3.82 -18.51 -3.85
N GLN A 142 4.74 -19.31 -4.39
CA GLN A 142 5.13 -19.25 -5.80
C GLN A 142 3.93 -19.27 -6.78
N PRO A 143 2.90 -20.14 -6.63
CA PRO A 143 1.76 -20.12 -7.54
C PRO A 143 0.94 -18.82 -7.48
N VAL A 144 0.96 -18.12 -6.32
CA VAL A 144 0.29 -16.83 -6.16
C VAL A 144 1.08 -15.73 -6.85
N PHE A 145 2.41 -15.72 -6.68
CA PHE A 145 3.29 -14.80 -7.39
C PHE A 145 3.17 -14.96 -8.90
N ASP A 146 3.24 -16.18 -9.42
CA ASP A 146 3.13 -16.47 -10.84
C ASP A 146 1.78 -16.02 -11.41
N ARG A 147 0.68 -16.25 -10.68
CA ARG A 147 -0.65 -15.78 -11.06
C ARG A 147 -0.74 -14.27 -11.07
N LEU A 148 -0.24 -13.59 -10.03
CA LEU A 148 -0.23 -12.14 -9.95
C LEU A 148 0.60 -11.54 -11.09
N ALA A 149 1.79 -12.10 -11.34
CA ALA A 149 2.66 -11.68 -12.44
C ALA A 149 1.99 -11.87 -13.81
N ASP A 150 1.40 -13.03 -14.08
CA ASP A 150 0.66 -13.28 -15.34
C ASP A 150 -0.45 -12.26 -15.54
N TYR A 151 -1.24 -12.00 -14.50
CA TYR A 151 -2.37 -11.08 -14.59
C TYR A 151 -1.91 -9.65 -14.87
N ILE A 152 -0.89 -9.17 -14.17
CA ILE A 152 -0.39 -7.80 -14.34
C ILE A 152 0.35 -7.65 -15.69
N LEU A 153 1.21 -8.62 -16.07
CA LEU A 153 1.94 -8.59 -17.33
C LEU A 153 1.00 -8.58 -18.56
N HIS A 154 -0.15 -9.21 -18.47
CA HIS A 154 -1.11 -9.32 -19.58
C HIS A 154 -2.36 -8.43 -19.41
N SER A 155 -2.32 -7.47 -18.47
CA SER A 155 -3.43 -6.54 -18.18
C SER A 155 -4.76 -7.25 -17.90
N LYS A 156 -4.71 -8.34 -17.14
CA LYS A 156 -5.87 -9.10 -16.68
C LYS A 156 -6.23 -8.71 -15.25
N ALA A 157 -7.50 -8.77 -14.89
CA ALA A 157 -7.97 -8.66 -13.51
C ALA A 157 -9.33 -9.33 -13.36
N GLU A 158 -9.56 -10.01 -12.24
CA GLU A 158 -10.88 -10.55 -11.89
C GLU A 158 -11.84 -9.43 -11.51
N TYR A 159 -11.34 -8.45 -10.76
CA TYR A 159 -12.06 -7.23 -10.41
C TYR A 159 -11.24 -6.01 -10.81
N CYS A 160 -11.92 -4.97 -11.32
CA CYS A 160 -11.24 -3.72 -11.69
C CYS A 160 -10.49 -3.15 -10.49
N PRO A 161 -9.17 -2.97 -10.57
CA PRO A 161 -8.38 -2.42 -9.48
C PRO A 161 -8.70 -0.93 -9.28
N TYR A 162 -8.68 -0.48 -8.01
CA TYR A 162 -8.91 0.91 -7.66
C TYR A 162 -8.01 1.37 -6.50
N LEU A 163 -7.85 2.68 -6.34
CA LEU A 163 -6.97 3.30 -5.36
C LEU A 163 -7.73 3.73 -4.11
N GLY A 164 -8.07 2.77 -3.27
CA GLY A 164 -8.74 2.94 -1.98
C GLY A 164 -10.27 2.90 -2.03
N LYS A 165 -10.90 3.52 -3.02
CA LYS A 165 -12.33 3.45 -3.30
C LYS A 165 -12.57 3.17 -4.78
N ASN A 166 -13.73 2.59 -5.12
CA ASN A 166 -14.13 2.29 -6.49
C ASN A 166 -14.28 3.53 -7.39
N ASP A 167 -14.40 4.72 -6.80
CA ASP A 167 -14.43 5.99 -7.52
C ASP A 167 -13.06 6.40 -8.10
N HIS A 168 -11.99 5.72 -7.73
CA HIS A 168 -10.61 6.00 -8.09
C HIS A 168 -9.98 4.85 -8.87
N PRO A 169 -10.31 4.65 -10.15
CA PRO A 169 -9.77 3.53 -10.92
C PRO A 169 -8.24 3.61 -10.99
N ALA A 170 -7.60 2.44 -10.84
CA ALA A 170 -6.16 2.29 -10.92
C ALA A 170 -5.73 1.94 -12.35
N SER A 171 -4.63 2.54 -12.79
CA SER A 171 -3.94 2.16 -14.03
C SER A 171 -2.60 1.52 -13.68
N LEU A 172 -2.39 0.28 -14.16
CA LEU A 172 -1.15 -0.44 -14.03
C LEU A 172 -0.46 -0.45 -15.39
N THR A 173 0.75 0.11 -15.47
CA THR A 173 1.48 0.27 -16.73
C THR A 173 2.93 -0.18 -16.59
N GLN A 174 3.58 -0.45 -17.71
CA GLN A 174 4.99 -0.84 -17.79
C GLN A 174 5.36 -2.05 -16.90
N PRO A 175 4.53 -3.12 -16.85
CA PRO A 175 4.85 -4.26 -16.02
C PRO A 175 6.06 -5.03 -16.59
N ALA A 176 6.93 -5.49 -15.70
CA ALA A 176 8.08 -6.31 -16.04
C ALA A 176 8.50 -7.20 -14.87
N LEU A 177 9.06 -8.36 -15.16
CA LEU A 177 9.86 -9.12 -14.21
C LEU A 177 11.30 -8.60 -14.30
N VAL A 178 11.86 -8.24 -13.15
CA VAL A 178 13.20 -7.66 -13.05
C VAL A 178 14.07 -8.45 -12.08
N GLU A 179 15.39 -8.48 -12.34
CA GLU A 179 16.38 -9.01 -11.40
C GLU A 179 16.96 -7.85 -10.60
N LEU A 180 16.87 -7.96 -9.29
CA LEU A 180 17.40 -6.98 -8.34
C LEU A 180 18.68 -7.49 -7.73
N GLU A 181 19.67 -6.61 -7.58
CA GLU A 181 20.96 -6.91 -7.02
C GLU A 181 21.05 -6.47 -5.54
N LYS A 182 21.90 -7.11 -4.76
CA LYS A 182 22.23 -6.63 -3.42
C LYS A 182 23.27 -5.52 -3.51
N PRO A 183 23.11 -4.41 -2.76
CA PRO A 183 24.17 -3.41 -2.66
C PRO A 183 25.41 -4.03 -2.01
N THR A 184 26.58 -3.76 -2.57
CA THR A 184 27.87 -4.21 -2.03
C THR A 184 28.44 -3.22 -1.01
N ASN A 185 28.00 -1.97 -1.08
CA ASN A 185 28.41 -0.90 -0.18
C ASN A 185 27.15 -0.19 0.35
N PRO A 186 27.24 0.50 1.50
CA PRO A 186 26.14 1.33 1.99
C PRO A 186 25.68 2.32 0.93
N PRO A 187 24.38 2.36 0.59
CA PRO A 187 23.88 3.33 -0.34
C PRO A 187 23.86 4.73 0.28
N LEU A 188 24.07 5.75 -0.52
CA LEU A 188 23.94 7.15 -0.06
C LEU A 188 22.48 7.60 0.10
N TYR A 189 21.58 7.05 -0.70
CA TYR A 189 20.16 7.41 -0.73
C TYR A 189 19.30 6.18 -0.81
N ILE A 190 18.04 6.30 -0.34
CA ILE A 190 16.99 5.28 -0.54
C ILE A 190 15.88 5.91 -1.38
N ASP A 191 15.63 5.35 -2.57
CA ASP A 191 14.69 5.89 -3.56
C ASP A 191 13.24 5.41 -3.37
N SER A 192 12.92 4.80 -2.22
CA SER A 192 11.59 4.28 -1.90
C SER A 192 11.15 4.64 -0.49
N LEU A 193 9.87 4.43 -0.20
CA LEU A 193 9.40 4.45 1.20
C LEU A 193 10.16 3.40 2.01
N HIS A 194 10.64 3.80 3.19
CA HIS A 194 11.41 2.93 4.10
C HIS A 194 11.08 3.20 5.55
N ARG A 195 11.41 2.28 6.44
CA ARG A 195 11.24 2.41 7.88
C ARG A 195 12.21 3.43 8.44
N SER A 196 11.74 4.27 9.35
CA SER A 196 12.55 5.37 9.91
C SER A 196 13.11 5.11 11.31
N GLU A 197 12.84 3.94 11.90
CA GLU A 197 13.20 3.72 13.31
C GLU A 197 14.71 3.52 13.51
N SER A 198 15.37 2.89 12.55
CA SER A 198 16.81 2.57 12.61
C SER A 198 17.68 3.49 11.75
N ILE A 199 17.11 4.06 10.68
CA ILE A 199 17.89 4.84 9.68
C ILE A 199 17.91 6.30 10.08
N ARG A 200 19.10 6.87 10.22
CA ARG A 200 19.33 8.30 10.38
C ARG A 200 19.83 8.93 9.09
N TYR A 201 19.70 10.24 9.02
CA TYR A 201 20.08 11.02 7.84
C TYR A 201 21.21 11.96 8.22
N ASP A 202 22.21 12.07 7.37
CA ASP A 202 23.28 13.02 7.57
C ASP A 202 22.75 14.44 7.39
N GLN A 203 22.81 15.24 8.47
CA GLN A 203 22.32 16.61 8.46
C GLN A 203 23.29 17.58 7.73
N GLU A 204 24.55 17.23 7.64
CA GLU A 204 25.59 17.97 6.94
C GLU A 204 25.82 17.39 5.53
N GLY A 205 25.22 16.25 5.24
CA GLY A 205 25.32 15.54 3.96
C GLY A 205 24.55 16.22 2.82
N GLY A 206 24.75 15.70 1.64
CA GLY A 206 24.09 16.18 0.43
C GLY A 206 22.61 15.83 0.35
N VAL A 207 21.94 16.46 -0.62
CA VAL A 207 20.57 16.08 -1.02
C VAL A 207 20.54 15.75 -2.50
N LYS A 208 19.90 14.67 -2.86
CA LYS A 208 19.68 14.28 -4.25
C LYS A 208 18.72 15.29 -4.89
N GLY A 209 19.14 15.93 -6.00
CA GLY A 209 18.28 16.89 -6.73
C GLY A 209 18.23 18.31 -6.19
N GLY A 210 19.05 18.68 -5.21
CA GLY A 210 19.36 20.07 -4.80
C GLY A 210 18.36 20.73 -3.85
N LEU A 211 17.09 20.35 -3.82
CA LEU A 211 16.11 20.87 -2.85
C LEU A 211 15.78 19.79 -1.82
N GLN A 212 15.87 20.16 -0.55
CA GLN A 212 15.56 19.26 0.55
C GLN A 212 14.11 18.80 0.55
N SER A 213 13.88 17.53 0.79
CA SER A 213 12.57 16.93 0.96
C SER A 213 12.61 15.86 2.03
N PHE A 214 11.70 15.94 2.99
CA PHE A 214 11.56 14.96 4.06
C PHE A 214 10.07 14.72 4.32
N PHE A 215 9.62 13.53 3.98
CA PHE A 215 8.28 13.05 4.27
C PHE A 215 8.35 11.97 5.35
N LYS A 216 7.48 12.06 6.35
CA LYS A 216 7.29 11.01 7.37
C LYS A 216 5.82 10.90 7.74
N GLU A 217 5.28 9.70 7.66
CA GLU A 217 3.90 9.41 8.06
C GLU A 217 3.81 8.03 8.72
N PHE A 218 2.95 7.88 9.74
CA PHE A 218 2.58 6.57 10.26
C PHE A 218 1.61 5.92 9.29
N MET A 219 2.05 4.84 8.64
CA MET A 219 1.31 4.17 7.56
C MET A 219 1.00 2.71 7.90
N PRO A 220 -0.13 2.18 7.43
CA PRO A 220 -0.48 0.79 7.62
C PRO A 220 0.52 -0.18 6.97
N VAL A 221 1.13 -1.03 7.79
CA VAL A 221 2.03 -2.10 7.33
C VAL A 221 1.43 -3.49 7.51
N GLY A 222 0.35 -3.59 8.30
CA GLY A 222 -0.33 -4.83 8.57
C GLY A 222 -1.68 -4.63 9.23
N LEU A 223 -2.38 -5.76 9.50
CA LEU A 223 -3.62 -5.82 10.25
C LEU A 223 -3.39 -6.60 11.56
N ASN A 224 -3.98 -6.14 12.66
CA ASN A 224 -4.01 -6.91 13.88
C ASN A 224 -5.12 -7.99 13.83
N ASP A 225 -4.95 -9.07 14.59
CA ASP A 225 -5.82 -10.23 14.60
C ASP A 225 -7.12 -10.05 15.40
N ALA A 226 -7.16 -9.05 16.29
CA ALA A 226 -8.30 -8.84 17.16
C ALA A 226 -9.52 -8.25 16.43
N ASN A 227 -9.28 -7.29 15.52
CA ASN A 227 -10.36 -6.54 14.87
C ASN A 227 -10.04 -6.14 13.42
N ASN A 228 -8.96 -6.64 12.83
CA ASN A 228 -8.43 -6.25 11.53
C ASN A 228 -8.10 -4.73 11.44
N GLY A 229 -7.81 -4.10 12.58
CA GLY A 229 -7.35 -2.71 12.61
C GLY A 229 -5.92 -2.59 12.08
N TYR A 230 -5.59 -1.42 11.57
CA TYR A 230 -4.26 -1.17 11.03
C TYR A 230 -3.16 -1.19 12.10
N MET A 231 -2.09 -1.92 11.83
CA MET A 231 -0.81 -1.77 12.51
C MET A 231 0.00 -0.72 11.76
N LEU A 232 0.41 0.34 12.46
CA LEU A 232 1.06 1.49 11.87
C LEU A 232 2.55 1.50 12.19
N GLU A 233 3.37 1.78 11.17
CA GLU A 233 4.80 2.07 11.34
C GLU A 233 5.14 3.43 10.70
N PRO A 234 6.15 4.14 11.24
CA PRO A 234 6.62 5.37 10.63
C PRO A 234 7.43 5.06 9.38
N LEU A 235 6.88 5.42 8.22
CA LEU A 235 7.58 5.34 6.94
C LEU A 235 8.07 6.72 6.53
N VAL A 236 9.26 6.75 5.92
CA VAL A 236 9.92 7.95 5.41
C VAL A 236 10.15 7.82 3.92
N PHE A 237 10.04 8.94 3.23
CA PHE A 237 10.60 9.17 1.90
C PHE A 237 11.38 10.48 1.92
N THR A 238 12.65 10.43 1.56
CA THR A 238 13.53 11.59 1.62
C THR A 238 14.60 11.52 0.56
N ASN A 239 15.13 12.69 0.18
CA ASN A 239 16.28 12.81 -0.71
C ASN A 239 17.58 13.17 0.05
N HIS A 240 17.57 13.10 1.36
CA HIS A 240 18.78 13.28 2.18
C HIS A 240 19.68 12.05 2.10
N GLU A 241 20.99 12.27 2.22
CA GLU A 241 21.95 11.22 2.45
C GLU A 241 21.63 10.48 3.75
N ILE A 242 21.76 9.17 3.71
CA ILE A 242 21.62 8.34 4.90
C ILE A 242 22.96 8.26 5.63
N ASP A 243 22.89 8.24 6.96
CA ASP A 243 24.03 7.91 7.80
C ASP A 243 24.21 6.38 7.77
N ALA A 244 25.16 5.93 6.95
CA ALA A 244 25.41 4.51 6.69
C ALA A 244 25.73 3.70 7.96
N ASP A 245 26.34 4.33 8.97
CA ASP A 245 26.69 3.69 10.24
C ASP A 245 25.45 3.35 11.09
N THR A 246 24.30 3.89 10.73
CA THR A 246 23.04 3.63 11.42
C THR A 246 22.25 2.46 10.84
N LEU A 247 22.62 1.95 9.64
CA LEU A 247 21.97 0.82 9.01
C LEU A 247 22.19 -0.46 9.82
N GLN A 248 21.09 -1.06 10.25
CA GLN A 248 21.12 -2.35 10.93
C GLN A 248 21.13 -3.51 9.93
N GLU A 249 21.51 -4.70 10.37
CA GLU A 249 21.51 -5.91 9.54
C GLU A 249 20.13 -6.16 8.90
N THR A 250 19.06 -5.95 9.64
CA THR A 250 17.66 -6.05 9.15
C THR A 250 17.32 -5.05 8.06
N ASP A 251 17.94 -3.86 8.03
CA ASP A 251 17.76 -2.90 6.95
C ASP A 251 18.53 -3.35 5.71
N TRP A 252 19.76 -3.88 5.87
CA TRP A 252 20.54 -4.43 4.78
C TRP A 252 19.83 -5.58 4.06
N GLU A 253 19.15 -6.45 4.78
CA GLU A 253 18.37 -7.54 4.19
C GLU A 253 17.24 -7.04 3.29
N ARG A 254 16.77 -5.82 3.52
CA ARG A 254 15.66 -5.18 2.79
C ARG A 254 16.10 -4.31 1.62
N LEU A 255 17.41 -4.03 1.50
CA LEU A 255 17.97 -3.17 0.45
C LEU A 255 18.31 -3.96 -0.80
N TYR A 256 17.90 -3.43 -1.95
CA TYR A 256 18.19 -3.95 -3.28
C TYR A 256 18.41 -2.81 -4.27
N LEU A 257 19.03 -3.14 -5.41
CA LEU A 257 19.30 -2.20 -6.50
C LEU A 257 18.51 -2.60 -7.75
N ASP A 258 17.87 -1.60 -8.39
CA ASP A 258 17.35 -1.67 -9.76
C ASP A 258 18.06 -0.58 -10.58
N GLY A 259 19.17 -0.94 -11.22
CA GLY A 259 20.10 -0.01 -11.84
C GLY A 259 20.67 0.96 -10.80
N GLU A 260 20.44 2.27 -10.96
CA GLU A 260 20.93 3.31 -10.05
C GLU A 260 20.00 3.56 -8.84
N ARG A 261 18.84 2.91 -8.78
CA ARG A 261 17.88 3.10 -7.68
C ARG A 261 18.16 2.16 -6.54
N THR A 262 18.20 2.69 -5.34
CA THR A 262 18.21 1.91 -4.11
C THR A 262 16.79 1.73 -3.58
N LEU A 263 16.36 0.51 -3.50
CA LEU A 263 15.02 0.08 -3.10
C LEU A 263 15.04 -0.50 -1.70
N TYR A 264 14.08 -0.12 -0.87
CA TYR A 264 13.86 -0.73 0.45
C TYR A 264 12.51 -1.47 0.44
N PHE A 265 12.54 -2.76 0.76
CA PHE A 265 11.35 -3.60 0.85
C PHE A 265 10.77 -3.58 2.28
N ILE A 266 9.49 -3.22 2.38
CA ILE A 266 8.73 -3.15 3.64
C ILE A 266 7.85 -4.37 3.86
#